data_c794a6a4ec8a54a85410f07b23d14f8d
#
_entry.id   c794a6a4ec8a54a85410f07b23d14f8d
#
_cell.length_a   1.000
_cell.length_b   1.000
_cell.length_c   1.000
_cell.angle_alpha   90.00
_cell.angle_beta   90.00
_cell.angle_gamma   90.00
#
_symmetry.space_group_name_H-M   'P 1'
#
loop_
_entity.id
_entity.type
_entity.pdbx_description
1 polymer ?
#
loop_
_entity_poly.entity_id
_entity_poly.type
_entity_poly.pdbx_seq_one_letter_code
_entity_poly.pdbx_strand_id
1 'polypeptide(L)'
;MATICQITGARITTGTRIHRSGKAKKEGGIGKHITKVVKRKIRPNLRRAKRIWVPELNRWVTVTLSARALKTINKNGAYKVLNDAGLLKGLKALTEKKQVAKAA
;
A
#
# COMPACT_ATOMS: atom_id res chain seq x y z
N MET A 1 -7.22 -10.40 8.98
CA MET A 1 -7.43 -9.08 8.35
C MET A 1 -6.37 -8.83 7.29
N ALA A 2 -6.79 -8.34 6.15
CA ALA A 2 -5.85 -7.98 5.10
C ALA A 2 -5.00 -6.76 5.52
N THR A 3 -3.71 -6.94 5.55
CA THR A 3 -2.72 -5.91 5.86
C THR A 3 -1.96 -5.53 4.58
N ILE A 4 -2.69 -5.47 3.48
CA ILE A 4 -2.15 -5.24 2.14
C ILE A 4 -2.80 -3.97 1.58
N CYS A 5 -1.98 -3.09 0.99
CA CYS A 5 -2.49 -1.95 0.23
C CYS A 5 -3.14 -2.47 -1.07
N GLN A 6 -4.40 -2.13 -1.28
CA GLN A 6 -5.15 -2.59 -2.45
C GLN A 6 -4.68 -1.93 -3.76
N ILE A 7 -3.97 -0.83 -3.67
CA ILE A 7 -3.47 -0.08 -4.84
C ILE A 7 -2.05 -0.47 -5.19
N THR A 8 -1.12 -0.40 -4.24
CA THR A 8 0.31 -0.66 -4.49
C THR A 8 0.74 -2.09 -4.22
N GLY A 9 -0.10 -2.88 -3.53
CA GLY A 9 0.24 -4.22 -3.10
C GLY A 9 1.23 -4.28 -1.93
N ALA A 10 1.52 -3.15 -1.30
CA ALA A 10 2.43 -3.09 -0.16
C ALA A 10 1.89 -3.92 1.01
N ARG A 11 2.71 -4.81 1.53
CA ARG A 11 2.36 -5.70 2.62
C ARG A 11 3.48 -5.77 3.65
N ILE A 12 3.22 -6.45 4.75
CA ILE A 12 4.21 -6.65 5.80
C ILE A 12 5.35 -7.50 5.24
N THR A 13 6.56 -7.01 5.40
CA THR A 13 7.77 -7.75 5.08
C THR A 13 8.57 -7.98 6.35
N THR A 14 9.38 -9.02 6.35
CA THR A 14 10.27 -9.35 7.47
C THR A 14 11.70 -9.01 7.10
N GLY A 15 12.44 -8.53 8.09
CA GLY A 15 13.86 -8.29 7.96
C GLY A 15 14.57 -8.68 9.23
N THR A 16 15.87 -8.53 9.26
CA THR A 16 16.68 -8.80 10.42
C THR A 16 17.53 -7.58 10.77
N ARG A 17 17.66 -7.34 12.06
CA ARG A 17 18.62 -6.38 12.58
C ARG A 17 19.79 -7.16 13.14
N ILE A 18 20.96 -6.95 12.57
CA ILE A 18 22.18 -7.67 12.96
C ILE A 18 23.01 -6.74 13.82
N HIS A 19 23.28 -7.18 15.03
CA HIS A 19 24.20 -6.52 15.93
C HIS A 19 25.60 -7.13 15.76
N ARG A 20 26.55 -6.28 15.44
CA ARG A 20 27.93 -6.68 15.26
C ARG A 20 28.79 -6.00 16.31
N SER A 21 29.79 -6.71 16.80
CA SER A 21 30.79 -6.17 17.71
C SER A 21 32.19 -6.46 17.20
N GLY A 22 33.17 -5.77 17.75
CA GLY A 22 34.56 -5.89 17.36
C GLY A 22 35.03 -4.80 16.41
N LYS A 23 36.35 -4.69 16.27
CA LYS A 23 37.03 -3.73 15.41
C LYS A 23 37.41 -4.41 14.09
N ALA A 24 37.21 -3.74 12.97
CA ALA A 24 37.56 -4.29 11.66
C ALA A 24 39.05 -4.58 11.55
N LYS A 25 39.42 -5.66 10.87
CA LYS A 25 40.82 -6.00 10.63
C LYS A 25 41.58 -4.90 9.91
N LYS A 26 40.94 -4.17 8.99
CA LYS A 26 41.49 -3.01 8.30
C LYS A 26 41.90 -1.88 9.25
N GLU A 27 41.28 -1.81 10.42
CA GLU A 27 41.53 -0.80 11.44
C GLU A 27 42.45 -1.33 12.57
N GLY A 28 43.05 -2.49 12.37
CA GLY A 28 43.95 -3.12 13.34
C GLY A 28 43.27 -3.98 14.40
N GLY A 29 42.01 -4.36 14.19
CA GLY A 29 41.26 -5.21 15.11
C GLY A 29 41.27 -6.68 14.73
N ILE A 30 40.65 -7.50 15.58
CA ILE A 30 40.49 -8.97 15.37
C ILE A 30 39.47 -9.26 14.28
N GLY A 31 38.59 -8.35 14.02
CA GLY A 31 37.48 -8.46 13.06
C GLY A 31 36.13 -8.23 13.71
N LYS A 32 35.12 -7.99 12.87
CA LYS A 32 33.73 -7.86 13.33
C LYS A 32 33.07 -9.23 13.32
N HIS A 33 32.25 -9.49 14.31
CA HIS A 33 31.46 -10.71 14.38
C HIS A 33 30.01 -10.41 14.80
N ILE A 34 29.12 -11.28 14.42
CA ILE A 34 27.69 -11.14 14.72
C ILE A 34 27.44 -11.59 16.15
N THR A 35 26.96 -10.69 17.00
CA THR A 35 26.64 -10.99 18.40
C THR A 35 25.18 -11.35 18.59
N LYS A 36 24.28 -10.73 17.81
CA LYS A 36 22.85 -10.96 17.95
C LYS A 36 22.14 -10.67 16.63
N VAL A 37 21.17 -11.50 16.31
CA VAL A 37 20.27 -11.30 15.18
C VAL A 37 18.86 -11.16 15.71
N VAL A 38 18.21 -10.02 15.46
CA VAL A 38 16.83 -9.74 15.88
C VAL A 38 15.96 -9.63 14.65
N LYS A 39 14.92 -10.41 14.59
CA LYS A 39 13.92 -10.34 13.52
C LYS A 39 13.06 -9.09 13.69
N ARG A 40 12.79 -8.38 12.61
CA ARG A 40 11.90 -7.22 12.61
C ARG A 40 10.83 -7.37 11.53
N LYS A 41 9.70 -6.79 11.77
CA LYS A 41 8.64 -6.66 10.78
C LYS A 41 8.59 -5.23 10.27
N ILE A 42 8.58 -5.07 8.95
CA ILE A 42 8.42 -3.78 8.29
C ILE A 42 6.98 -3.69 7.85
N ARG A 43 6.24 -2.76 8.42
CA ARG A 43 4.81 -2.58 8.16
C ARG A 43 4.60 -1.34 7.29
N PRO A 44 3.79 -1.45 6.23
CA PRO A 44 3.40 -0.27 5.48
C PRO A 44 2.46 0.61 6.33
N ASN A 45 2.49 1.91 6.08
CA ASN A 45 1.59 2.86 6.73
C ASN A 45 0.21 2.80 6.05
N LEU A 46 -0.62 1.86 6.48
CA LEU A 46 -1.93 1.60 5.91
C LEU A 46 -3.02 2.44 6.58
N ARG A 47 -3.89 3.00 5.74
CA ARG A 47 -5.16 3.60 6.15
C ARG A 47 -6.26 2.59 5.80
N ARG A 48 -6.81 1.97 6.83
CA ARG A 48 -7.87 0.97 6.66
C ARG A 48 -9.20 1.65 6.42
N ALA A 49 -10.01 1.06 5.53
CA ALA A 49 -11.35 1.52 5.24
C ALA A 49 -11.43 3.04 4.94
N LYS A 50 -10.47 3.58 4.21
CA LYS A 50 -10.46 4.98 3.79
C LYS A 50 -11.52 5.19 2.71
N ARG A 51 -12.39 6.15 2.93
CA ARG A 51 -13.41 6.55 1.94
C ARG A 51 -12.79 7.58 0.99
N ILE A 52 -12.90 7.32 -0.30
CA ILE A 52 -12.39 8.18 -1.35
C ILE A 52 -13.54 8.55 -2.29
N TRP A 53 -13.70 9.84 -2.53
CA TRP A 53 -14.69 10.34 -3.48
C TRP A 53 -14.18 10.19 -4.91
N VAL A 54 -14.97 9.57 -5.75
CA VAL A 54 -14.69 9.43 -7.18
C VAL A 54 -15.72 10.26 -7.96
N PRO A 55 -15.32 11.44 -8.45
CA PRO A 55 -16.27 12.37 -9.11
C PRO A 55 -16.89 11.76 -10.38
N GLU A 56 -16.13 10.99 -11.14
CA GLU A 56 -16.59 10.38 -12.39
C GLU A 56 -17.74 9.39 -12.17
N LEU A 57 -17.77 8.75 -10.99
CA LEU A 57 -18.82 7.81 -10.63
C LEU A 57 -19.85 8.39 -9.66
N ASN A 58 -19.62 9.60 -9.15
CA ASN A 58 -20.42 10.23 -8.09
C ASN A 58 -20.64 9.30 -6.89
N ARG A 59 -19.58 8.64 -6.46
CA ARG A 59 -19.60 7.64 -5.38
C ARG A 59 -18.41 7.72 -4.46
N TRP A 60 -18.65 7.31 -3.21
CA TRP A 60 -17.60 7.03 -2.26
C TRP A 60 -17.16 5.57 -2.40
N VAL A 61 -15.87 5.35 -2.48
CA VAL A 61 -15.27 4.00 -2.53
C VAL A 61 -14.44 3.81 -1.27
N THR A 62 -14.69 2.72 -0.56
CA THR A 62 -13.94 2.37 0.65
C THR A 62 -12.81 1.43 0.28
N VAL A 63 -11.58 1.82 0.55
CA VAL A 63 -10.39 1.04 0.22
C VAL A 63 -9.38 1.08 1.37
N THR A 64 -8.58 0.03 1.47
CA THR A 64 -7.41 0.00 2.34
C THR A 64 -6.19 0.36 1.51
N LEU A 65 -5.53 1.45 1.85
CA LEU A 65 -4.40 1.95 1.07
C LEU A 65 -3.28 2.48 1.95
N SER A 66 -2.07 2.49 1.40
CA SER A 66 -0.91 3.06 2.06
C SER A 66 -0.88 4.58 1.89
N ALA A 67 -0.11 5.26 2.74
CA ALA A 67 0.08 6.71 2.60
C ALA A 67 0.69 7.08 1.25
N ARG A 68 1.56 6.23 0.69
CA ARG A 68 2.13 6.40 -0.65
C ARG A 68 1.04 6.36 -1.72
N ALA A 69 0.12 5.40 -1.62
CA ALA A 69 -1.01 5.28 -2.54
C ALA A 69 -1.93 6.52 -2.48
N LEU A 70 -2.14 7.06 -1.28
CA LEU A 70 -2.93 8.28 -1.10
C LEU A 70 -2.28 9.48 -1.83
N LYS A 71 -0.97 9.62 -1.73
CA LYS A 71 -0.22 10.64 -2.49
C LYS A 71 -0.36 10.45 -3.99
N THR A 72 -0.32 9.21 -4.47
CA THR A 72 -0.52 8.88 -5.88
C THR A 72 -1.93 9.26 -6.34
N ILE A 73 -2.95 9.02 -5.53
CA ILE A 73 -4.32 9.42 -5.81
C ILE A 73 -4.45 10.94 -5.93
N ASN A 74 -3.82 11.69 -5.03
CA ASN A 74 -3.83 13.15 -5.07
C ASN A 74 -3.13 13.71 -6.32
N LYS A 75 -2.10 13.00 -6.81
CA LYS A 75 -1.34 13.41 -7.99
C LYS A 75 -2.05 13.05 -9.31
N ASN A 76 -2.53 11.83 -9.44
CA ASN A 76 -3.03 11.26 -10.70
C ASN A 76 -4.56 11.21 -10.79
N GLY A 77 -5.26 11.50 -9.70
CA GLY A 77 -6.72 11.41 -9.62
C GLY A 77 -7.21 10.04 -9.16
N ALA A 78 -8.29 10.05 -8.39
CA ALA A 78 -8.83 8.85 -7.76
C ALA A 78 -9.33 7.83 -8.79
N TYR A 79 -10.07 8.28 -9.79
CA TYR A 79 -10.66 7.40 -10.81
C TYR A 79 -9.58 6.58 -11.54
N LYS A 80 -8.55 7.25 -12.05
CA LYS A 80 -7.46 6.60 -12.79
C LYS A 80 -6.75 5.56 -11.96
N VAL A 81 -6.35 5.92 -10.75
CA VAL A 81 -5.59 5.03 -9.85
C VAL A 81 -6.43 3.83 -9.42
N LEU A 82 -7.69 4.03 -9.04
CA LEU A 82 -8.58 2.96 -8.64
C LEU A 82 -8.96 2.04 -9.82
N ASN A 83 -9.11 2.61 -11.00
CA ASN A 83 -9.38 1.84 -12.21
C ASN A 83 -8.19 0.94 -12.61
N ASP A 84 -6.98 1.47 -12.57
CA ASP A 84 -5.75 0.72 -12.86
C ASP A 84 -5.53 -0.40 -11.85
N ALA A 85 -5.92 -0.19 -10.59
CA ALA A 85 -5.89 -1.22 -9.56
C ALA A 85 -7.01 -2.27 -9.68
N GLY A 86 -7.97 -2.07 -10.59
CA GLY A 86 -9.08 -2.99 -10.81
C GLY A 86 -10.20 -2.90 -9.78
N LEU A 87 -10.20 -1.93 -8.90
CA LEU A 87 -11.18 -1.80 -7.82
C LEU A 87 -12.54 -1.27 -8.28
N LEU A 88 -12.61 -0.69 -9.48
CA LEU A 88 -13.84 -0.08 -10.01
C LEU A 88 -14.62 -0.97 -10.99
N LYS A 89 -14.15 -2.14 -11.31
CA LYS A 89 -14.77 -3.02 -12.33
C LYS A 89 -16.25 -3.32 -12.04
N GLY A 90 -16.57 -3.73 -10.83
CA GLY A 90 -17.96 -4.01 -10.44
C GLY A 90 -18.83 -2.76 -10.33
N LEU A 91 -18.25 -1.65 -9.92
CA LEU A 91 -18.95 -0.37 -9.74
C LEU A 91 -19.32 0.27 -11.08
N LYS A 92 -18.47 0.16 -12.09
CA LYS A 92 -18.77 0.64 -13.45
C LYS A 92 -20.01 -0.04 -14.02
N ALA A 93 -20.07 -1.35 -13.94
CA ALA A 93 -21.22 -2.12 -14.42
C ALA A 93 -22.53 -1.71 -13.74
N LEU A 94 -22.51 -1.43 -12.44
CA LEU A 94 -23.68 -0.94 -11.69
C LEU A 94 -24.10 0.46 -12.11
N THR A 95 -23.13 1.35 -12.41
CA THR A 95 -23.39 2.71 -12.84
C THR A 95 -24.00 2.74 -14.23
N GLU A 96 -23.48 1.95 -15.16
CA GLU A 96 -24.01 1.79 -16.51
C GLU A 96 -25.44 1.27 -16.49
N LYS A 97 -25.72 0.25 -15.69
CA LYS A 97 -27.08 -0.29 -15.51
C LYS A 97 -28.05 0.77 -15.00
N LYS A 98 -27.62 1.60 -14.04
CA LYS A 98 -28.46 2.69 -13.52
C LYS A 98 -28.72 3.78 -14.57
N GLN A 99 -27.72 4.10 -15.39
CA GLN A 99 -27.89 5.09 -16.46
C GLN A 99 -28.84 4.59 -17.53
N VAL A 100 -28.71 3.34 -17.95
CA VAL A 100 -29.63 2.70 -18.91
C VAL A 100 -31.04 2.66 -18.36
N ALA A 101 -31.23 2.24 -17.12
CA ALA A 101 -32.55 2.22 -16.46
C ALA A 101 -33.14 3.62 -16.34
N LYS A 102 -32.36 4.66 -16.15
CA LYS A 102 -32.81 6.05 -16.06
C LYS A 102 -33.14 6.67 -17.42
N ALA A 103 -32.50 6.17 -18.49
CA ALA A 103 -32.74 6.60 -19.88
C ALA A 103 -33.91 5.90 -20.55
N ALA A 104 -34.40 4.80 -19.99
CA ALA A 104 -35.52 4.01 -20.52
C ALA A 104 -36.92 4.57 -20.05
#